data_059175fa9effc62cf0d84e57b25e0dd9
#
_entry.id   059175fa9effc62cf0d84e57b25e0dd9
#
_cell.length_a   1.000
_cell.length_b   1.000
_cell.length_c   1.000
_cell.angle_alpha   90.00
_cell.angle_beta   90.00
_cell.angle_gamma   90.00
#
_symmetry.space_group_name_H-M   'P 1'
#
loop_
_entity.id
_entity.type
_entity.pdbx_description
1 polymer ?
#
loop_
_entity_poly.entity_id
_entity_poly.type
_entity_poly.pdbx_seq_one_letter_code
_entity_poly.pdbx_strand_id
1 'polypeptide(L)'
;MVPPALQRELDEFVQWRTLTVNSERNGVCVEAITAAGNRSDALRLLGWLKTERNVAPSLCAVFGSGRLGPAVQQFVAHLRSSGRTFTTCAGYIKSFAVIARFVHAARTARAPNGTVISSTPVDAMHGLLTQTKQQGRLEEKFSGKPLAWLDWGQVQTARARAVRVYESAVEGGTEAAGTLHKMLFEATLLTWLTSAPPDRVGVSRQLRLGDTLNPTDNGFDLDLSRPGQHKTSAAFGPTITAVPAPAAALLTAWLSATGRTSAAQPHVFVPGTDASKPLAAPQWTKLVKAVFMTHAGVPLAPKELRSSFITFLRSEDNSDAALKSAAFAMRHSSKQARGPAYDKERAERLSAAAVQVAGAYAAGFK
;
A
#
# COMPACT_ATOMS: atom_id res chain seq x y z
N MET A 1 -26.38 -9.43 13.38
CA MET A 1 -25.97 -8.87 14.67
C MET A 1 -24.94 -9.81 15.28
N VAL A 2 -23.84 -9.29 15.86
CA VAL A 2 -22.81 -10.09 16.54
C VAL A 2 -23.33 -10.44 17.93
N PRO A 3 -23.30 -11.72 18.36
CA PRO A 3 -23.72 -12.09 19.72
C PRO A 3 -22.88 -11.39 20.80
N PRO A 4 -23.45 -11.00 21.96
CA PRO A 4 -22.71 -10.25 22.99
C PRO A 4 -21.45 -10.96 23.51
N ALA A 5 -21.48 -12.29 23.62
CA ALA A 5 -20.32 -13.08 24.01
C ALA A 5 -19.18 -12.97 23.00
N LEU A 6 -19.48 -13.14 21.71
CA LEU A 6 -18.50 -12.97 20.64
C LEU A 6 -17.99 -11.52 20.55
N GLN A 7 -18.85 -10.53 20.79
CA GLN A 7 -18.41 -9.13 20.82
C GLN A 7 -17.34 -8.90 21.88
N ARG A 8 -17.50 -9.44 23.08
CA ARG A 8 -16.49 -9.36 24.15
C ARG A 8 -15.17 -10.02 23.74
N GLU A 9 -15.20 -11.25 23.21
CA GLU A 9 -13.99 -11.92 22.72
C GLU A 9 -13.26 -11.10 21.65
N LEU A 10 -13.99 -10.44 20.75
CA LEU A 10 -13.44 -9.58 19.71
C LEU A 10 -12.82 -8.29 20.27
N ASP A 11 -13.43 -7.69 21.28
CA ASP A 11 -12.94 -6.47 21.93
C ASP A 11 -11.68 -6.77 22.76
N GLU A 12 -11.64 -7.90 23.45
CA GLU A 12 -10.45 -8.41 24.14
C GLU A 12 -9.30 -8.68 23.15
N PHE A 13 -9.60 -9.29 22.01
CA PHE A 13 -8.62 -9.48 20.94
C PHE A 13 -8.07 -8.15 20.41
N VAL A 14 -8.92 -7.15 20.14
CA VAL A 14 -8.48 -5.84 19.66
C VAL A 14 -7.62 -5.16 20.71
N GLN A 15 -8.01 -5.18 21.99
CA GLN A 15 -7.23 -4.64 23.09
C GLN A 15 -5.86 -5.35 23.18
N TRP A 16 -5.84 -6.68 23.21
CA TRP A 16 -4.59 -7.46 23.22
C TRP A 16 -3.66 -7.09 22.07
N ARG A 17 -4.22 -6.78 20.89
CA ARG A 17 -3.46 -6.47 19.68
C ARG A 17 -2.90 -5.06 19.64
N THR A 18 -3.58 -4.10 20.26
CA THR A 18 -3.26 -2.66 20.20
C THR A 18 -2.53 -2.12 21.45
N LEU A 19 -2.63 -2.76 22.60
CA LEU A 19 -1.89 -2.37 23.80
C LEU A 19 -0.39 -2.27 23.51
N THR A 20 0.23 -1.16 23.90
CA THR A 20 1.65 -0.87 23.64
C THR A 20 2.56 -1.90 24.31
N VAL A 21 2.29 -2.20 25.58
CA VAL A 21 3.00 -3.22 26.37
C VAL A 21 2.02 -4.31 26.76
N ASN A 22 2.31 -5.56 26.41
CA ASN A 22 1.47 -6.70 26.75
C ASN A 22 2.36 -7.95 26.94
N SER A 23 2.40 -8.47 28.17
CA SER A 23 3.23 -9.61 28.55
C SER A 23 2.83 -10.92 27.86
N GLU A 24 1.59 -11.01 27.41
CA GLU A 24 1.06 -12.21 26.74
C GLU A 24 1.29 -12.20 25.22
N ARG A 25 1.76 -11.07 24.68
CA ARG A 25 1.99 -10.92 23.24
C ARG A 25 3.47 -10.93 22.90
N ASN A 26 3.88 -11.85 22.04
CA ASN A 26 5.17 -11.78 21.38
C ASN A 26 5.08 -10.84 20.15
N GLY A 27 5.83 -9.76 20.19
CA GLY A 27 5.90 -8.78 19.11
C GLY A 27 5.27 -7.42 19.46
N VAL A 28 5.43 -6.48 18.54
CA VAL A 28 4.97 -5.10 18.69
C VAL A 28 3.44 -4.96 18.59
N CYS A 29 2.92 -3.90 19.18
CA CYS A 29 1.53 -3.49 18.97
C CYS A 29 1.29 -3.12 17.49
N VAL A 30 0.04 -3.08 17.09
CA VAL A 30 -0.35 -2.62 15.76
C VAL A 30 -1.35 -1.48 15.86
N GLU A 31 -1.43 -0.72 14.78
CA GLU A 31 -2.46 0.31 14.62
C GLU A 31 -3.87 -0.28 14.70
N ALA A 32 -4.81 0.48 15.26
CA ALA A 32 -6.20 0.08 15.43
C ALA A 32 -6.84 -0.42 14.12
N ILE A 33 -6.52 0.21 13.00
CA ILE A 33 -7.02 -0.20 11.67
C ILE A 33 -6.57 -1.61 11.28
N THR A 34 -5.36 -2.02 11.69
CA THR A 34 -4.86 -3.38 11.43
C THR A 34 -5.58 -4.41 12.29
N ALA A 35 -5.82 -4.09 13.57
CA ALA A 35 -6.59 -4.94 14.47
C ALA A 35 -8.05 -5.08 14.00
N ALA A 36 -8.68 -3.98 13.56
CA ALA A 36 -10.02 -3.98 12.97
C ALA A 36 -10.11 -4.85 11.70
N GLY A 37 -9.07 -4.83 10.87
CA GLY A 37 -8.95 -5.72 9.70
C GLY A 37 -8.94 -7.21 10.12
N ASN A 38 -8.10 -7.57 11.09
CA ASN A 38 -8.06 -8.94 11.59
C ASN A 38 -9.41 -9.37 12.21
N ARG A 39 -10.08 -8.47 12.97
CA ARG A 39 -11.43 -8.69 13.49
C ARG A 39 -12.44 -8.95 12.38
N SER A 40 -12.42 -8.17 11.31
CA SER A 40 -13.31 -8.35 10.16
C SER A 40 -13.09 -9.70 9.48
N ASP A 41 -11.84 -10.14 9.34
CA ASP A 41 -11.49 -11.44 8.77
C ASP A 41 -11.98 -12.60 9.64
N ALA A 42 -11.85 -12.48 10.97
CA ALA A 42 -12.43 -13.45 11.91
C ALA A 42 -13.95 -13.58 11.73
N LEU A 43 -14.65 -12.45 11.70
CA LEU A 43 -16.11 -12.44 11.52
C LEU A 43 -16.55 -13.11 10.21
N ARG A 44 -15.77 -13.02 9.15
CA ARG A 44 -16.05 -13.70 7.88
C ARG A 44 -15.95 -15.22 8.01
N LEU A 45 -14.89 -15.72 8.66
CA LEU A 45 -14.76 -17.17 8.92
C LEU A 45 -15.89 -17.67 9.82
N LEU A 46 -16.15 -16.98 10.93
CA LEU A 46 -17.19 -17.36 11.89
C LEU A 46 -18.59 -17.30 11.27
N GLY A 47 -18.86 -16.29 10.44
CA GLY A 47 -20.12 -16.19 9.69
C GLY A 47 -20.28 -17.35 8.72
N TRP A 48 -19.25 -17.69 7.94
CA TRP A 48 -19.27 -18.84 7.05
C TRP A 48 -19.47 -20.15 7.79
N LEU A 49 -18.74 -20.38 8.89
CA LEU A 49 -18.90 -21.58 9.72
C LEU A 49 -20.31 -21.69 10.32
N LYS A 50 -20.92 -20.58 10.73
CA LYS A 50 -22.30 -20.55 11.22
C LYS A 50 -23.28 -20.95 10.11
N THR A 51 -23.14 -20.39 8.92
CA THR A 51 -24.07 -20.63 7.81
C THR A 51 -23.90 -22.03 7.23
N GLU A 52 -22.67 -22.47 6.94
CA GLU A 52 -22.41 -23.71 6.20
C GLU A 52 -22.28 -24.94 7.12
N ARG A 53 -21.99 -24.75 8.40
CA ARG A 53 -21.64 -25.82 9.33
C ARG A 53 -22.43 -25.78 10.64
N ASN A 54 -23.33 -24.83 10.80
CA ASN A 54 -24.10 -24.59 12.02
C ASN A 54 -23.23 -24.53 13.29
N VAL A 55 -22.00 -23.99 13.16
CA VAL A 55 -21.07 -23.82 14.29
C VAL A 55 -21.39 -22.52 15.03
N ALA A 56 -21.54 -22.60 16.35
CA ALA A 56 -21.71 -21.41 17.17
C ALA A 56 -20.50 -20.46 17.04
N PRO A 57 -20.71 -19.16 16.78
CA PRO A 57 -19.63 -18.23 16.54
C PRO A 57 -18.95 -17.84 17.87
N SER A 58 -17.73 -18.34 18.10
CA SER A 58 -16.85 -17.98 19.20
C SER A 58 -15.39 -18.03 18.73
N LEU A 59 -14.57 -17.05 19.11
CA LEU A 59 -13.14 -17.07 18.83
C LEU A 59 -12.47 -18.24 19.56
N CYS A 60 -12.74 -18.37 20.86
CA CYS A 60 -12.12 -19.41 21.68
C CYS A 60 -12.48 -20.82 21.18
N ALA A 61 -13.76 -21.06 20.84
CA ALA A 61 -14.21 -22.38 20.39
C ALA A 61 -13.62 -22.76 19.02
N VAL A 62 -13.55 -21.80 18.07
CA VAL A 62 -13.07 -22.07 16.70
C VAL A 62 -11.54 -22.04 16.64
N PHE A 63 -10.92 -20.97 17.11
CA PHE A 63 -9.46 -20.78 16.99
C PHE A 63 -8.67 -21.54 18.04
N GLY A 64 -9.30 -21.97 19.15
CA GLY A 64 -8.74 -22.87 20.16
C GLY A 64 -8.85 -24.34 19.81
N SER A 65 -9.54 -24.69 18.74
CA SER A 65 -9.81 -26.07 18.36
C SER A 65 -8.69 -26.67 17.51
N GLY A 66 -8.31 -27.93 17.77
CA GLY A 66 -7.46 -28.70 16.88
C GLY A 66 -8.01 -28.89 15.46
N ARG A 67 -9.30 -28.58 15.24
CA ARG A 67 -9.97 -28.62 13.93
C ARG A 67 -9.86 -27.31 13.15
N LEU A 68 -9.16 -26.31 13.65
CA LEU A 68 -8.98 -25.02 12.97
C LEU A 68 -8.35 -25.20 11.57
N GLY A 69 -7.31 -26.00 11.44
CA GLY A 69 -6.66 -26.27 10.16
C GLY A 69 -7.64 -26.76 9.07
N PRO A 70 -8.34 -27.88 9.28
CA PRO A 70 -9.37 -28.37 8.35
C PRO A 70 -10.48 -27.34 8.06
N ALA A 71 -10.95 -26.59 9.06
CA ALA A 71 -11.98 -25.58 8.86
C ALA A 71 -11.50 -24.43 7.94
N VAL A 72 -10.26 -23.97 8.13
CA VAL A 72 -9.65 -22.93 7.29
C VAL A 72 -9.39 -23.44 5.87
N GLN A 73 -8.95 -24.70 5.69
CA GLN A 73 -8.82 -25.30 4.36
C GLN A 73 -10.14 -25.29 3.58
N GLN A 74 -11.25 -25.67 4.22
CA GLN A 74 -12.58 -25.63 3.61
C GLN A 74 -13.03 -24.21 3.30
N PHE A 75 -12.74 -23.25 4.19
CA PHE A 75 -13.03 -21.83 3.93
C PHE A 75 -12.21 -21.30 2.74
N VAL A 76 -10.95 -21.68 2.61
CA VAL A 76 -10.12 -21.34 1.44
C VAL A 76 -10.71 -21.93 0.17
N ALA A 77 -11.15 -23.19 0.18
CA ALA A 77 -11.82 -23.80 -0.96
C ALA A 77 -13.09 -23.03 -1.35
N HIS A 78 -13.91 -22.63 -0.38
CA HIS A 78 -15.11 -21.79 -0.60
C HIS A 78 -14.72 -20.42 -1.20
N LEU A 79 -13.68 -19.75 -0.70
CA LEU A 79 -13.21 -18.49 -1.27
C LEU A 79 -12.72 -18.68 -2.72
N ARG A 80 -12.05 -19.78 -3.01
CA ARG A 80 -11.55 -20.11 -4.36
C ARG A 80 -12.70 -20.36 -5.32
N SER A 81 -13.74 -21.10 -4.94
CA SER A 81 -14.94 -21.29 -5.76
C SER A 81 -15.67 -19.97 -6.04
N SER A 82 -15.55 -18.99 -5.15
CA SER A 82 -16.05 -17.61 -5.33
C SER A 82 -15.09 -16.70 -6.13
N GLY A 83 -14.05 -17.25 -6.79
CA GLY A 83 -13.12 -16.51 -7.65
C GLY A 83 -12.06 -15.69 -6.89
N ARG A 84 -11.86 -15.91 -5.59
CA ARG A 84 -10.79 -15.22 -4.83
C ARG A 84 -9.44 -15.83 -5.13
N THR A 85 -8.40 -14.99 -5.27
CA THR A 85 -7.02 -15.44 -5.51
C THR A 85 -6.40 -16.09 -4.29
N PHE A 86 -5.38 -16.95 -4.48
CA PHE A 86 -4.60 -17.50 -3.37
C PHE A 86 -3.90 -16.42 -2.55
N THR A 87 -3.48 -15.32 -3.16
CA THR A 87 -2.91 -14.15 -2.46
C THR A 87 -3.94 -13.54 -1.50
N THR A 88 -5.20 -13.43 -1.89
CA THR A 88 -6.30 -13.00 -1.02
C THR A 88 -6.52 -13.99 0.13
N CYS A 89 -6.56 -15.29 -0.16
CA CYS A 89 -6.70 -16.35 0.85
C CYS A 89 -5.56 -16.32 1.87
N ALA A 90 -4.31 -16.12 1.43
CA ALA A 90 -3.16 -15.99 2.32
C ALA A 90 -3.30 -14.80 3.28
N GLY A 91 -3.93 -13.70 2.84
CA GLY A 91 -4.27 -12.56 3.70
C GLY A 91 -5.17 -12.97 4.87
N TYR A 92 -6.24 -13.72 4.60
CA TYR A 92 -7.13 -14.25 5.65
C TYR A 92 -6.40 -15.20 6.62
N ILE A 93 -5.64 -16.17 6.08
CA ILE A 93 -4.89 -17.12 6.92
C ILE A 93 -3.90 -16.38 7.84
N LYS A 94 -3.26 -15.31 7.35
CA LYS A 94 -2.38 -14.46 8.17
C LYS A 94 -3.13 -13.85 9.35
N SER A 95 -4.34 -13.34 9.15
CA SER A 95 -5.20 -12.83 10.22
C SER A 95 -5.59 -13.95 11.18
N PHE A 96 -5.94 -15.13 10.67
CA PHE A 96 -6.31 -16.29 11.50
C PHE A 96 -5.14 -16.78 12.36
N ALA A 97 -3.91 -16.78 11.84
CA ALA A 97 -2.72 -17.12 12.62
C ALA A 97 -2.50 -16.15 13.80
N VAL A 98 -2.82 -14.86 13.62
CA VAL A 98 -2.74 -13.86 14.70
C VAL A 98 -3.80 -14.12 15.76
N ILE A 99 -5.03 -14.44 15.37
CA ILE A 99 -6.13 -14.71 16.29
C ILE A 99 -5.90 -16.03 17.05
N ALA A 100 -5.39 -17.07 16.37
CA ALA A 100 -5.00 -18.31 17.03
C ALA A 100 -3.95 -18.06 18.11
N ARG A 101 -2.96 -17.19 17.86
CA ARG A 101 -1.97 -16.79 18.89
C ARG A 101 -2.61 -16.10 20.08
N PHE A 102 -3.59 -15.23 19.87
CA PHE A 102 -4.33 -14.60 20.95
C PHE A 102 -5.05 -15.64 21.82
N VAL A 103 -5.82 -16.51 21.21
CA VAL A 103 -6.58 -17.57 21.91
C VAL A 103 -5.66 -18.51 22.68
N HIS A 104 -4.45 -18.73 22.17
CA HIS A 104 -3.46 -19.63 22.79
C HIS A 104 -2.43 -18.88 23.66
N ALA A 105 -2.48 -17.56 23.77
CA ALA A 105 -1.46 -16.76 24.47
C ALA A 105 -1.27 -17.22 25.94
N ALA A 106 -2.35 -17.48 26.64
CA ALA A 106 -2.33 -17.96 28.03
C ALA A 106 -2.01 -19.47 28.16
N ARG A 107 -2.10 -20.24 27.07
CA ARG A 107 -1.91 -21.70 27.06
C ARG A 107 -0.61 -22.15 26.41
N THR A 108 0.14 -21.22 25.81
CA THR A 108 1.35 -21.56 25.07
C THR A 108 2.50 -21.73 26.03
N ALA A 109 3.09 -22.92 26.09
CA ALA A 109 4.32 -23.15 26.80
C ALA A 109 5.39 -22.19 26.26
N ARG A 110 6.03 -21.43 27.14
CA ARG A 110 7.15 -20.55 26.80
C ARG A 110 8.45 -21.26 27.22
N ALA A 111 9.42 -21.24 26.33
CA ALA A 111 10.79 -21.57 26.72
C ALA A 111 11.28 -20.53 27.76
N PRO A 112 12.29 -20.88 28.58
CA PRO A 112 12.85 -19.94 29.57
C PRO A 112 13.31 -18.60 28.99
N ASN A 113 13.63 -18.54 27.70
CA ASN A 113 13.99 -17.33 26.96
C ASN A 113 12.77 -16.55 26.42
N GLY A 114 11.55 -16.90 26.80
CA GLY A 114 10.31 -16.24 26.36
C GLY A 114 9.82 -16.65 24.98
N THR A 115 10.54 -17.52 24.25
CA THR A 115 10.11 -18.01 22.93
C THR A 115 8.89 -18.89 23.06
N VAL A 116 7.85 -18.62 22.25
CA VAL A 116 6.64 -19.45 22.21
C VAL A 116 6.98 -20.83 21.64
N ILE A 117 6.86 -21.85 22.46
CA ILE A 117 6.85 -23.23 22.01
C ILE A 117 5.47 -23.50 21.39
N SER A 118 5.45 -23.91 20.15
CA SER A 118 4.34 -24.05 19.24
C SER A 118 3.03 -24.61 19.84
N SER A 119 1.89 -24.12 19.34
CA SER A 119 0.60 -24.80 19.53
C SER A 119 0.12 -25.36 18.19
N THR A 120 -0.45 -26.58 18.20
CA THR A 120 -0.94 -27.24 16.97
C THR A 120 -1.80 -26.35 16.05
N PRO A 121 -2.75 -25.52 16.55
CA PRO A 121 -3.52 -24.63 15.69
C PRO A 121 -2.71 -23.48 15.07
N VAL A 122 -1.74 -22.93 15.79
CA VAL A 122 -0.86 -21.85 15.27
C VAL A 122 0.04 -22.38 14.17
N ASP A 123 0.62 -23.59 14.37
CA ASP A 123 1.47 -24.23 13.37
C ASP A 123 0.71 -24.65 12.13
N ALA A 124 -0.51 -25.17 12.30
CA ALA A 124 -1.40 -25.46 11.18
C ALA A 124 -1.66 -24.19 10.34
N MET A 125 -1.88 -23.03 10.97
CA MET A 125 -2.04 -21.76 10.26
C MET A 125 -0.76 -21.35 9.53
N HIS A 126 0.40 -21.53 10.12
CA HIS A 126 1.69 -21.24 9.47
C HIS A 126 1.95 -22.14 8.27
N GLY A 127 1.67 -23.44 8.39
CA GLY A 127 1.76 -24.40 7.29
C GLY A 127 0.85 -24.02 6.12
N LEU A 128 -0.42 -23.79 6.41
CA LEU A 128 -1.41 -23.35 5.41
C LEU A 128 -1.03 -22.01 4.77
N LEU A 129 -0.53 -21.06 5.54
CA LEU A 129 -0.08 -19.76 5.02
C LEU A 129 1.08 -19.93 4.03
N THR A 130 2.04 -20.81 4.36
CA THR A 130 3.19 -21.06 3.48
C THR A 130 2.74 -21.69 2.17
N GLN A 131 1.93 -22.74 2.22
CA GLN A 131 1.37 -23.41 1.03
C GLN A 131 0.54 -22.44 0.17
N THR A 132 -0.36 -21.68 0.80
CA THR A 132 -1.23 -20.74 0.08
C THR A 132 -0.42 -19.63 -0.59
N LYS A 133 0.65 -19.14 0.04
CA LYS A 133 1.56 -18.14 -0.58
C LYS A 133 2.32 -18.73 -1.77
N GLN A 134 2.73 -19.99 -1.71
CA GLN A 134 3.39 -20.66 -2.85
C GLN A 134 2.43 -20.74 -4.04
N GLN A 135 1.18 -21.18 -3.81
CA GLN A 135 0.15 -21.22 -4.85
C GLN A 135 -0.16 -19.83 -5.40
N GLY A 136 -0.23 -18.80 -4.54
CA GLY A 136 -0.45 -17.42 -4.97
C GLY A 136 0.65 -16.89 -5.89
N ARG A 137 1.91 -17.24 -5.63
CA ARG A 137 3.03 -16.88 -6.53
C ARG A 137 2.92 -17.55 -7.90
N LEU A 138 2.49 -18.81 -7.94
CA LEU A 138 2.25 -19.51 -9.21
C LEU A 138 1.08 -18.88 -9.97
N GLU A 139 -0.03 -18.60 -9.28
CA GLU A 139 -1.20 -17.95 -9.87
C GLU A 139 -0.86 -16.56 -10.46
N GLU A 140 -0.11 -15.72 -9.75
CA GLU A 140 0.34 -14.41 -10.26
C GLU A 140 1.22 -14.56 -11.50
N LYS A 141 2.14 -15.52 -11.50
CA LYS A 141 3.03 -15.79 -12.62
C LYS A 141 2.28 -16.20 -13.90
N PHE A 142 1.17 -16.91 -13.77
CA PHE A 142 0.39 -17.45 -14.89
C PHE A 142 -0.93 -16.69 -15.14
N SER A 143 -1.22 -15.63 -14.41
CA SER A 143 -2.52 -14.92 -14.53
C SER A 143 -2.76 -14.25 -15.87
N GLY A 144 -1.71 -14.01 -16.65
CA GLY A 144 -1.79 -13.38 -17.98
C GLY A 144 -2.46 -12.01 -18.01
N LYS A 145 -2.83 -11.44 -16.86
CA LYS A 145 -3.46 -10.12 -16.81
C LYS A 145 -2.46 -9.06 -17.22
N PRO A 146 -2.74 -8.28 -18.28
CA PRO A 146 -1.88 -7.18 -18.66
C PRO A 146 -1.78 -6.22 -17.45
N LEU A 147 -0.56 -5.95 -17.03
CA LEU A 147 -0.28 -4.94 -16.03
C LEU A 147 -0.53 -3.57 -16.67
N ALA A 148 -1.33 -2.73 -16.03
CA ALA A 148 -1.38 -1.31 -16.39
C ALA A 148 -0.01 -0.71 -16.04
N TRP A 149 0.87 -0.59 -17.02
CA TRP A 149 2.27 -0.20 -16.87
C TRP A 149 2.62 0.97 -17.78
N LEU A 150 3.39 1.88 -17.25
CA LEU A 150 4.08 2.95 -17.95
C LEU A 150 5.51 2.97 -17.44
N ASP A 151 6.49 3.07 -18.32
CA ASP A 151 7.85 3.41 -17.93
C ASP A 151 7.93 4.85 -17.38
N TRP A 152 9.05 5.21 -16.77
CA TRP A 152 9.17 6.52 -16.12
C TRP A 152 9.17 7.68 -17.13
N GLY A 153 9.67 7.47 -18.35
CA GLY A 153 9.60 8.46 -19.44
C GLY A 153 8.16 8.74 -19.85
N GLN A 154 7.35 7.69 -20.02
CA GLN A 154 5.92 7.81 -20.30
C GLN A 154 5.16 8.50 -19.17
N VAL A 155 5.53 8.23 -17.90
CA VAL A 155 4.97 8.92 -16.73
C VAL A 155 5.29 10.42 -16.77
N GLN A 156 6.54 10.81 -17.10
CA GLN A 156 6.92 12.21 -17.25
C GLN A 156 6.22 12.88 -18.44
N THR A 157 6.01 12.15 -19.52
CA THR A 157 5.24 12.63 -20.68
C THR A 157 3.79 12.92 -20.33
N ALA A 158 3.15 12.05 -19.52
CA ALA A 158 1.78 12.28 -19.02
C ALA A 158 1.70 13.53 -18.16
N ARG A 159 2.67 13.75 -17.26
CA ARG A 159 2.78 15.00 -16.48
C ARG A 159 2.89 16.23 -17.38
N ALA A 160 3.86 16.21 -18.30
CA ALA A 160 4.10 17.34 -19.20
C ALA A 160 2.88 17.66 -20.06
N ARG A 161 2.13 16.63 -20.48
CA ARG A 161 0.87 16.80 -21.20
C ARG A 161 -0.19 17.48 -20.33
N ALA A 162 -0.36 17.05 -19.07
CA ALA A 162 -1.34 17.66 -18.18
C ALA A 162 -1.03 19.14 -17.91
N VAL A 163 0.25 19.47 -17.70
CA VAL A 163 0.69 20.86 -17.51
C VAL A 163 0.40 21.69 -18.75
N ARG A 164 0.82 21.23 -19.93
CA ARG A 164 0.55 21.96 -21.20
C ARG A 164 -0.93 22.16 -21.48
N VAL A 165 -1.78 21.15 -21.19
CA VAL A 165 -3.23 21.28 -21.37
C VAL A 165 -3.78 22.39 -20.49
N TYR A 166 -3.32 22.47 -19.24
CA TYR A 166 -3.72 23.55 -18.33
C TYR A 166 -3.21 24.93 -18.81
N GLU A 167 -1.91 25.04 -19.13
CA GLU A 167 -1.31 26.31 -19.58
C GLU A 167 -1.98 26.83 -20.86
N SER A 168 -2.19 25.98 -21.85
CA SER A 168 -2.90 26.36 -23.08
C SER A 168 -4.34 26.80 -22.83
N ALA A 169 -5.03 26.19 -21.88
CA ALA A 169 -6.38 26.59 -21.50
C ALA A 169 -6.41 27.95 -20.79
N VAL A 170 -5.41 28.26 -19.98
CA VAL A 170 -5.23 29.59 -19.35
C VAL A 170 -4.96 30.66 -20.42
N GLU A 171 -4.02 30.39 -21.34
CA GLU A 171 -3.67 31.30 -22.43
C GLU A 171 -4.84 31.55 -23.38
N GLY A 172 -5.62 30.51 -23.71
CA GLY A 172 -6.78 30.60 -24.58
C GLY A 172 -7.96 31.38 -24.01
N GLY A 173 -8.10 31.46 -22.69
CA GLY A 173 -9.09 32.24 -21.97
C GLY A 173 -10.57 31.90 -22.25
N THR A 174 -10.84 30.79 -22.94
CA THR A 174 -12.19 30.41 -23.41
C THR A 174 -12.85 29.32 -22.58
N GLU A 175 -12.10 28.67 -21.71
CA GLU A 175 -12.58 27.51 -20.94
C GLU A 175 -13.48 27.93 -19.76
N ALA A 176 -14.53 27.14 -19.53
CA ALA A 176 -15.35 27.31 -18.34
C ALA A 176 -14.54 27.13 -17.06
N ALA A 177 -14.81 27.93 -16.04
CA ALA A 177 -14.07 27.92 -14.78
C ALA A 177 -13.96 26.50 -14.14
N GLY A 178 -15.00 25.68 -14.23
CA GLY A 178 -14.98 24.30 -13.74
C GLY A 178 -14.03 23.39 -14.52
N THR A 179 -13.92 23.58 -15.83
CA THR A 179 -12.98 22.84 -16.69
C THR A 179 -11.54 23.23 -16.37
N LEU A 180 -11.26 24.51 -16.27
CA LEU A 180 -9.95 25.06 -15.92
C LEU A 180 -9.51 24.56 -14.52
N HIS A 181 -10.42 24.57 -13.57
CA HIS A 181 -10.19 24.06 -12.22
C HIS A 181 -9.81 22.56 -12.22
N LYS A 182 -10.50 21.74 -13.02
CA LYS A 182 -10.17 20.33 -13.21
C LYS A 182 -8.78 20.13 -13.84
N MET A 183 -8.46 20.90 -14.88
CA MET A 183 -7.15 20.83 -15.56
C MET A 183 -6.02 21.22 -14.60
N LEU A 184 -6.18 22.29 -13.82
CA LEU A 184 -5.23 22.69 -12.78
C LEU A 184 -5.04 21.58 -11.73
N PHE A 185 -6.14 20.97 -11.28
CA PHE A 185 -6.06 19.84 -10.34
C PHE A 185 -5.25 18.67 -10.90
N GLU A 186 -5.51 18.25 -12.14
CA GLU A 186 -4.83 17.13 -12.80
C GLU A 186 -3.34 17.42 -13.01
N ALA A 187 -3.00 18.63 -13.45
CA ALA A 187 -1.62 19.08 -13.59
C ALA A 187 -0.89 19.11 -12.24
N THR A 188 -1.52 19.66 -11.21
CA THR A 188 -0.96 19.70 -9.84
C THR A 188 -0.75 18.30 -9.28
N LEU A 189 -1.75 17.43 -9.41
CA LEU A 189 -1.67 16.06 -8.91
C LEU A 189 -0.54 15.26 -9.58
N LEU A 190 -0.46 15.28 -10.92
CA LEU A 190 0.59 14.55 -11.63
C LEU A 190 1.96 15.14 -11.32
N THR A 191 2.10 16.45 -11.26
CA THR A 191 3.38 17.08 -10.92
C THR A 191 3.82 16.74 -9.50
N TRP A 192 2.92 16.79 -8.52
CA TRP A 192 3.19 16.33 -7.16
C TRP A 192 3.69 14.88 -7.11
N LEU A 193 2.99 13.99 -7.78
CA LEU A 193 3.29 12.55 -7.73
C LEU A 193 4.58 12.16 -8.46
N THR A 194 5.14 13.03 -9.31
CA THR A 194 6.21 12.65 -10.26
C THR A 194 7.43 13.58 -10.24
N SER A 195 7.40 14.69 -9.52
CA SER A 195 8.55 15.60 -9.41
C SER A 195 9.58 15.17 -8.36
N ALA A 196 9.22 14.21 -7.52
CA ALA A 196 10.08 13.59 -6.51
C ALA A 196 9.88 12.08 -6.51
N PRO A 197 10.72 11.30 -5.82
CA PRO A 197 10.47 9.87 -5.62
C PRO A 197 9.05 9.64 -5.09
N PRO A 198 8.21 8.84 -5.77
CA PRO A 198 6.80 8.71 -5.41
C PRO A 198 6.59 8.13 -4.02
N ASP A 199 5.93 8.86 -3.16
CA ASP A 199 5.69 8.46 -1.79
C ASP A 199 4.53 7.44 -1.65
N ARG A 200 4.31 6.96 -0.42
CA ARG A 200 3.17 6.09 -0.12
C ARG A 200 1.86 6.84 -0.29
N VAL A 201 0.83 6.13 -0.74
CA VAL A 201 -0.54 6.66 -0.92
C VAL A 201 -1.02 7.49 0.28
N GLY A 202 -0.71 7.04 1.50
CA GLY A 202 -1.12 7.73 2.72
C GLY A 202 -0.56 9.16 2.83
N VAL A 203 0.67 9.40 2.43
CA VAL A 203 1.32 10.71 2.50
C VAL A 203 0.60 11.71 1.59
N SER A 204 0.55 11.42 0.29
CA SER A 204 -0.11 12.33 -0.68
C SER A 204 -1.61 12.50 -0.41
N ARG A 205 -2.31 11.40 -0.10
CA ARG A 205 -3.75 11.41 0.16
C ARG A 205 -4.13 12.22 1.40
N GLN A 206 -3.29 12.21 2.43
CA GLN A 206 -3.52 12.88 3.71
C GLN A 206 -2.77 14.21 3.82
N LEU A 207 -2.18 14.69 2.73
CA LEU A 207 -1.46 15.96 2.72
C LEU A 207 -2.33 17.11 3.23
N ARG A 208 -1.86 17.84 4.23
CA ARG A 208 -2.60 18.89 4.95
C ARG A 208 -1.80 20.18 4.99
N LEU A 209 -2.42 21.24 4.52
CA LEU A 209 -1.86 22.59 4.61
C LEU A 209 -1.74 23.02 6.08
N GLY A 210 -0.58 23.56 6.45
CA GLY A 210 -0.26 23.98 7.82
C GLY A 210 0.00 22.84 8.80
N ASP A 211 0.15 21.61 8.30
CA ASP A 211 0.47 20.42 9.11
C ASP A 211 1.58 19.59 8.45
N THR A 212 1.28 18.91 7.34
CA THR A 212 2.25 18.11 6.59
C THR A 212 2.75 18.83 5.32
N LEU A 213 2.09 19.89 4.89
CA LEU A 213 2.52 20.80 3.83
C LEU A 213 2.60 22.22 4.42
N ASN A 214 3.80 22.70 4.68
CA ASN A 214 4.03 23.98 5.30
C ASN A 214 4.58 24.99 4.29
N PRO A 215 3.93 26.18 4.13
CA PRO A 215 4.48 27.25 3.31
C PRO A 215 5.85 27.72 3.84
N THR A 216 6.75 28.06 2.92
CA THR A 216 8.05 28.66 3.18
C THR A 216 8.26 29.84 2.24
N ASP A 217 9.29 30.64 2.45
CA ASP A 217 9.64 31.78 1.58
C ASP A 217 9.90 31.35 0.13
N ASN A 218 10.32 30.10 -0.09
CA ASN A 218 10.69 29.56 -1.38
C ASN A 218 9.71 28.48 -1.91
N GLY A 219 8.50 28.37 -1.34
CA GLY A 219 7.49 27.41 -1.76
C GLY A 219 6.88 26.63 -0.60
N PHE A 220 7.15 25.31 -0.51
CA PHE A 220 6.61 24.44 0.53
C PHE A 220 7.60 23.41 1.01
N ASP A 221 7.45 23.03 2.27
CA ASP A 221 8.08 21.86 2.86
C ASP A 221 7.04 20.74 3.12
N LEU A 222 7.41 19.51 2.77
CA LEU A 222 6.71 18.31 3.22
C LEU A 222 7.28 17.91 4.59
N ASP A 223 6.53 18.17 5.65
CA ASP A 223 6.89 17.84 7.02
C ASP A 223 6.24 16.52 7.47
N LEU A 224 7.05 15.51 7.65
CA LEU A 224 6.67 14.18 8.17
C LEU A 224 7.49 13.86 9.44
N SER A 225 7.77 14.87 10.24
CA SER A 225 8.57 14.74 11.47
C SER A 225 7.79 14.16 12.64
N ARG A 226 6.46 14.24 12.62
CA ARG A 226 5.63 13.74 13.72
C ARG A 226 5.30 12.26 13.58
N PRO A 227 5.24 11.51 14.71
CA PRO A 227 4.83 10.12 14.72
C PRO A 227 3.45 9.91 14.09
N GLY A 228 3.29 8.84 13.29
CA GLY A 228 2.00 8.46 12.71
C GLY A 228 1.61 9.18 11.41
N GLN A 229 2.34 10.22 10.97
CA GLN A 229 2.08 10.90 9.69
C GLN A 229 2.28 9.97 8.47
N HIS A 230 3.07 8.92 8.62
CA HIS A 230 3.17 7.86 7.62
C HIS A 230 3.35 6.47 8.26
N LYS A 231 2.89 5.43 7.57
CA LYS A 231 2.83 4.04 8.07
C LYS A 231 4.16 3.48 8.60
N THR A 232 5.28 4.03 8.19
CA THR A 232 6.64 3.55 8.52
C THR A 232 7.45 4.58 9.30
N SER A 233 6.82 5.55 9.96
CA SER A 233 7.48 6.59 10.75
C SER A 233 8.44 6.03 11.80
N ALA A 234 8.06 4.95 12.47
CA ALA A 234 8.92 4.28 13.43
C ALA A 234 10.21 3.68 12.83
N ALA A 235 10.23 3.37 11.53
CA ALA A 235 11.39 2.75 10.87
C ALA A 235 12.28 3.76 10.12
N PHE A 236 11.72 4.87 9.65
CA PHE A 236 12.43 5.86 8.83
C PHE A 236 12.67 7.18 9.55
N GLY A 237 12.06 7.36 10.71
CA GLY A 237 12.21 8.55 11.52
C GLY A 237 11.53 9.81 10.94
N PRO A 238 11.76 10.97 11.59
CA PRO A 238 11.26 12.25 11.15
C PRO A 238 11.96 12.71 9.87
N THR A 239 11.22 13.32 8.95
CA THR A 239 11.77 13.91 7.71
C THR A 239 11.06 15.22 7.39
N ILE A 240 11.85 16.23 6.99
CA ILE A 240 11.35 17.44 6.34
C ILE A 240 12.05 17.51 4.98
N THR A 241 11.28 17.75 3.91
CA THR A 241 11.79 17.75 2.54
C THR A 241 11.18 18.90 1.77
N ALA A 242 12.02 19.72 1.14
CA ALA A 242 11.56 20.79 0.27
C ALA A 242 10.77 20.22 -0.92
N VAL A 243 9.65 20.83 -1.22
CA VAL A 243 8.82 20.49 -2.39
C VAL A 243 9.51 21.03 -3.65
N PRO A 244 9.71 20.21 -4.71
CA PRO A 244 10.32 20.70 -5.94
C PRO A 244 9.56 21.88 -6.55
N ALA A 245 10.31 22.87 -7.06
CA ALA A 245 9.75 24.14 -7.56
C ALA A 245 8.57 23.97 -8.55
N PRO A 246 8.60 23.05 -9.54
CA PRO A 246 7.44 22.85 -10.44
C PRO A 246 6.17 22.42 -9.70
N ALA A 247 6.31 21.59 -8.65
CA ALA A 247 5.17 21.15 -7.84
C ALA A 247 4.70 22.28 -6.91
N ALA A 248 5.62 23.06 -6.34
CA ALA A 248 5.31 24.20 -5.49
C ALA A 248 4.49 25.28 -6.24
N ALA A 249 4.88 25.60 -7.47
CA ALA A 249 4.16 26.59 -8.31
C ALA A 249 2.70 26.18 -8.58
N LEU A 250 2.49 24.93 -9.00
CA LEU A 250 1.13 24.43 -9.24
C LEU A 250 0.31 24.25 -7.96
N LEU A 251 0.95 23.87 -6.84
CA LEU A 251 0.30 23.85 -5.52
C LEU A 251 -0.18 25.24 -5.11
N THR A 252 0.64 26.28 -5.29
CA THR A 252 0.24 27.66 -5.01
C THR A 252 -0.98 28.05 -5.83
N ALA A 253 -0.96 27.80 -7.14
CA ALA A 253 -2.10 28.06 -8.02
C ALA A 253 -3.36 27.29 -7.59
N TRP A 254 -3.20 26.00 -7.26
CA TRP A 254 -4.30 25.14 -6.81
C TRP A 254 -4.90 25.61 -5.48
N LEU A 255 -4.06 25.90 -4.49
CA LEU A 255 -4.52 26.36 -3.17
C LEU A 255 -5.23 27.72 -3.27
N SER A 256 -4.70 28.64 -4.10
CA SER A 256 -5.34 29.93 -4.39
C SER A 256 -6.70 29.75 -5.07
N ALA A 257 -6.77 28.99 -6.15
CA ALA A 257 -7.99 28.73 -6.90
C ALA A 257 -9.10 28.06 -6.08
N THR A 258 -8.71 27.28 -5.06
CA THR A 258 -9.66 26.57 -4.18
C THR A 258 -9.97 27.31 -2.88
N GLY A 259 -9.30 28.42 -2.60
CA GLY A 259 -9.40 29.13 -1.33
C GLY A 259 -8.95 28.32 -0.10
N ARG A 260 -8.11 27.30 -0.30
CA ARG A 260 -7.62 26.42 0.77
C ARG A 260 -6.45 27.02 1.54
N THR A 261 -6.63 28.24 1.98
CA THR A 261 -5.64 28.94 2.81
C THR A 261 -5.96 28.87 4.30
N SER A 262 -7.11 28.28 4.66
CA SER A 262 -7.58 28.21 6.04
C SER A 262 -7.47 26.81 6.66
N ALA A 263 -7.35 26.75 7.99
CA ALA A 263 -7.35 25.52 8.77
C ALA A 263 -8.65 24.69 8.63
N ALA A 264 -9.73 25.27 8.12
CA ALA A 264 -11.03 24.59 7.99
C ALA A 264 -11.05 23.54 6.86
N GLN A 265 -10.25 23.73 5.81
CA GLN A 265 -10.20 22.83 4.65
C GLN A 265 -8.75 22.41 4.33
N PRO A 266 -8.09 21.68 5.24
CA PRO A 266 -6.65 21.48 5.17
C PRO A 266 -6.20 20.49 4.11
N HIS A 267 -7.08 19.59 3.62
CA HIS A 267 -6.64 18.53 2.71
C HIS A 267 -6.44 19.02 1.28
N VAL A 268 -5.21 18.90 0.79
CA VAL A 268 -4.76 19.49 -0.48
C VAL A 268 -5.41 18.82 -1.70
N PHE A 269 -5.38 17.49 -1.76
CA PHE A 269 -5.83 16.73 -2.94
C PHE A 269 -7.25 16.16 -2.80
N VAL A 270 -8.21 17.05 -2.55
CA VAL A 270 -9.64 16.74 -2.61
C VAL A 270 -10.26 17.58 -3.75
N PRO A 271 -10.77 16.97 -4.83
CA PRO A 271 -11.25 17.72 -5.99
C PRO A 271 -12.55 18.51 -5.72
N GLY A 272 -13.28 18.18 -4.66
CA GLY A 272 -14.52 18.87 -4.27
C GLY A 272 -14.29 20.09 -3.38
N THR A 273 -15.38 20.80 -3.06
CA THR A 273 -15.37 21.98 -2.18
C THR A 273 -15.14 21.65 -0.72
N ASP A 274 -15.59 20.48 -0.24
CA ASP A 274 -15.35 20.04 1.14
C ASP A 274 -14.03 19.25 1.24
N ALA A 275 -12.99 19.93 1.69
CA ALA A 275 -11.68 19.38 1.96
C ALA A 275 -11.38 19.20 3.47
N SER A 276 -12.42 19.14 4.30
CA SER A 276 -12.29 18.86 5.75
C SER A 276 -11.77 17.44 6.04
N LYS A 277 -12.01 16.50 5.12
CA LYS A 277 -11.58 15.10 5.23
C LYS A 277 -10.82 14.66 3.99
N PRO A 278 -9.81 13.77 4.14
CA PRO A 278 -9.10 13.21 3.00
C PRO A 278 -9.99 12.22 2.25
N LEU A 279 -9.73 12.02 0.97
CA LEU A 279 -10.34 10.94 0.20
C LEU A 279 -10.06 9.58 0.87
N ALA A 280 -11.00 8.65 0.82
CA ALA A 280 -10.72 7.26 1.19
C ALA A 280 -9.68 6.63 0.24
N ALA A 281 -8.91 5.66 0.71
CA ALA A 281 -7.83 5.06 -0.09
C ALA A 281 -8.29 4.47 -1.44
N PRO A 282 -9.48 3.82 -1.55
CA PRO A 282 -10.00 3.38 -2.84
C PRO A 282 -10.36 4.54 -3.78
N GLN A 283 -10.94 5.62 -3.24
CA GLN A 283 -11.28 6.82 -4.01
C GLN A 283 -10.02 7.50 -4.57
N TRP A 284 -8.98 7.65 -3.74
CA TRP A 284 -7.69 8.14 -4.16
C TRP A 284 -7.10 7.30 -5.31
N THR A 285 -7.09 5.98 -5.17
CA THR A 285 -6.58 5.10 -6.21
C THR A 285 -7.37 5.23 -7.52
N LYS A 286 -8.71 5.34 -7.43
CA LYS A 286 -9.59 5.57 -8.59
C LYS A 286 -9.28 6.90 -9.26
N LEU A 287 -9.09 7.96 -8.48
CA LEU A 287 -8.77 9.29 -8.96
C LEU A 287 -7.44 9.31 -9.72
N VAL A 288 -6.36 8.81 -9.12
CA VAL A 288 -5.04 8.75 -9.77
C VAL A 288 -5.09 7.95 -11.07
N LYS A 289 -5.77 6.79 -11.08
CA LYS A 289 -5.98 5.99 -12.29
C LYS A 289 -6.74 6.76 -13.38
N ALA A 290 -7.75 7.51 -13.01
CA ALA A 290 -8.53 8.30 -13.97
C ALA A 290 -7.67 9.40 -14.60
N VAL A 291 -6.87 10.10 -13.82
CA VAL A 291 -5.98 11.16 -14.31
C VAL A 291 -4.89 10.58 -15.25
N PHE A 292 -4.27 9.46 -14.89
CA PHE A 292 -3.34 8.79 -15.81
C PHE A 292 -4.03 8.28 -17.08
N MET A 293 -5.26 7.77 -16.98
CA MET A 293 -6.04 7.36 -18.15
C MET A 293 -6.30 8.54 -19.10
N THR A 294 -6.60 9.73 -18.57
CA THR A 294 -6.80 10.95 -19.36
C THR A 294 -5.52 11.39 -20.10
N HIS A 295 -4.37 11.35 -19.44
CA HIS A 295 -3.15 11.93 -19.98
C HIS A 295 -2.18 10.93 -20.62
N ALA A 296 -2.30 9.64 -20.32
CA ALA A 296 -1.44 8.58 -20.83
C ALA A 296 -2.18 7.42 -21.53
N GLY A 297 -3.54 7.38 -21.47
CA GLY A 297 -4.33 6.25 -21.99
C GLY A 297 -4.22 4.95 -21.18
N VAL A 298 -3.51 4.97 -20.04
CA VAL A 298 -3.27 3.82 -19.16
C VAL A 298 -3.64 4.15 -17.73
N PRO A 299 -4.53 3.40 -17.06
CA PRO A 299 -4.95 3.69 -15.68
C PRO A 299 -3.89 3.26 -14.65
N LEU A 300 -2.76 3.94 -14.61
CA LEU A 300 -1.64 3.65 -13.71
C LEU A 300 -2.03 3.89 -12.25
N ALA A 301 -1.85 2.89 -11.40
CA ALA A 301 -2.12 3.04 -9.97
C ALA A 301 -0.90 3.61 -9.21
N PRO A 302 -1.10 4.26 -8.04
CA PRO A 302 0.00 4.81 -7.26
C PRO A 302 1.09 3.78 -6.86
N LYS A 303 0.72 2.51 -6.74
CA LYS A 303 1.69 1.44 -6.46
C LYS A 303 2.60 1.20 -7.68
N GLU A 304 2.04 1.14 -8.86
CA GLU A 304 2.75 0.92 -10.12
C GLU A 304 3.63 2.11 -10.47
N LEU A 305 3.22 3.34 -10.14
CA LEU A 305 4.05 4.54 -10.27
C LEU A 305 5.38 4.41 -9.50
N ARG A 306 5.33 3.88 -8.28
CA ARG A 306 6.52 3.62 -7.47
C ARG A 306 7.41 2.53 -8.08
N SER A 307 6.78 1.52 -8.68
CA SER A 307 7.50 0.47 -9.40
C SER A 307 8.17 1.02 -10.65
N SER A 308 7.48 1.86 -11.41
CA SER A 308 8.03 2.54 -12.60
C SER A 308 9.28 3.34 -12.26
N PHE A 309 9.23 4.13 -11.17
CA PHE A 309 10.38 4.92 -10.72
C PHE A 309 11.58 4.04 -10.29
N ILE A 310 11.35 2.95 -9.54
CA ILE A 310 12.43 2.03 -9.15
C ILE A 310 13.00 1.29 -10.36
N THR A 311 12.17 0.87 -11.30
CA THR A 311 12.63 0.22 -12.55
C THR A 311 13.51 1.18 -13.34
N PHE A 312 13.09 2.44 -13.50
CA PHE A 312 13.89 3.49 -14.15
C PHE A 312 15.25 3.69 -13.47
N LEU A 313 15.27 3.85 -12.14
CA LEU A 313 16.54 4.01 -11.41
C LEU A 313 17.48 2.82 -11.60
N ARG A 314 16.94 1.65 -11.85
CA ARG A 314 17.75 0.45 -12.08
C ARG A 314 18.20 0.28 -13.52
N SER A 315 17.46 0.80 -14.50
CA SER A 315 17.83 0.76 -15.91
C SER A 315 18.94 1.78 -16.26
N GLU A 316 19.01 2.88 -15.52
CA GLU A 316 19.99 3.96 -15.76
C GLU A 316 21.37 3.71 -15.09
N ASP A 317 21.70 2.48 -14.72
CA ASP A 317 22.95 2.10 -14.04
C ASP A 317 23.28 3.00 -12.81
N ASN A 318 22.24 3.52 -12.17
CA ASN A 318 22.38 4.35 -10.98
C ASN A 318 23.05 3.56 -9.85
N SER A 319 23.94 4.26 -9.14
CA SER A 319 24.68 3.68 -8.04
C SER A 319 23.76 3.10 -6.96
N ASP A 320 24.25 2.11 -6.23
CA ASP A 320 23.57 1.57 -5.03
C ASP A 320 23.22 2.69 -4.01
N ALA A 321 23.97 3.80 -3.99
CA ALA A 321 23.69 4.96 -3.17
C ALA A 321 22.42 5.69 -3.64
N ALA A 322 22.24 5.91 -4.94
CA ALA A 322 21.03 6.52 -5.49
C ALA A 322 19.78 5.66 -5.22
N LEU A 323 19.88 4.33 -5.38
CA LEU A 323 18.80 3.41 -5.07
C LEU A 323 18.45 3.39 -3.56
N LYS A 324 19.46 3.45 -2.69
CA LYS A 324 19.25 3.57 -1.24
C LYS A 324 18.59 4.89 -0.86
N SER A 325 19.05 6.00 -1.44
CA SER A 325 18.45 7.32 -1.25
C SER A 325 17.00 7.36 -1.70
N ALA A 326 16.71 6.87 -2.91
CA ALA A 326 15.34 6.78 -3.43
C ALA A 326 14.45 5.86 -2.57
N ALA A 327 14.96 4.71 -2.14
CA ALA A 327 14.24 3.82 -1.23
C ALA A 327 13.90 4.52 0.09
N PHE A 328 14.84 5.27 0.65
CA PHE A 328 14.63 6.07 1.86
C PHE A 328 13.56 7.14 1.64
N ALA A 329 13.67 7.94 0.57
CA ALA A 329 12.69 8.97 0.21
C ALA A 329 11.28 8.39 0.00
N MET A 330 11.18 7.20 -0.58
CA MET A 330 9.91 6.46 -0.75
C MET A 330 9.48 5.71 0.52
N ARG A 331 10.22 5.82 1.61
CA ARG A 331 10.01 5.10 2.88
C ARG A 331 9.90 3.59 2.70
N HIS A 332 10.83 3.05 1.91
CA HIS A 332 11.02 1.62 1.66
C HIS A 332 12.36 1.13 2.20
N SER A 333 12.41 -0.12 2.66
CA SER A 333 13.71 -0.75 2.87
C SER A 333 14.40 -0.98 1.52
N SER A 334 15.74 -0.87 1.49
CA SER A 334 16.53 -1.19 0.30
C SER A 334 16.26 -2.62 -0.21
N LYS A 335 15.98 -3.56 0.69
CA LYS A 335 15.57 -4.93 0.32
C LYS A 335 14.25 -4.94 -0.47
N GLN A 336 13.28 -4.13 -0.09
CA GLN A 336 12.01 -4.02 -0.83
C GLN A 336 12.21 -3.36 -2.20
N ALA A 337 13.00 -2.29 -2.28
CA ALA A 337 13.29 -1.62 -3.54
C ALA A 337 14.03 -2.54 -4.53
N ARG A 338 14.88 -3.45 -4.03
CA ARG A 338 15.57 -4.45 -4.85
C ARG A 338 14.71 -5.68 -5.20
N GLY A 339 13.52 -5.79 -4.63
CA GLY A 339 12.66 -6.95 -4.83
C GLY A 339 11.89 -6.93 -6.15
N PRO A 340 11.48 -8.10 -6.69
CA PRO A 340 10.78 -8.22 -7.97
C PRO A 340 9.41 -7.53 -7.98
N ALA A 341 8.86 -7.20 -6.84
CA ALA A 341 7.60 -6.46 -6.73
C ALA A 341 7.70 -5.00 -7.21
N TYR A 342 8.92 -4.41 -7.21
CA TYR A 342 9.16 -3.03 -7.62
C TYR A 342 10.04 -2.93 -8.87
N ASP A 343 10.88 -3.91 -9.15
CA ASP A 343 11.74 -3.96 -10.33
C ASP A 343 11.09 -4.86 -11.37
N LYS A 344 10.34 -4.29 -12.28
CA LYS A 344 9.53 -5.03 -13.28
C LYS A 344 10.36 -5.63 -14.40
N GLU A 345 11.46 -5.03 -14.74
CA GLU A 345 12.36 -5.48 -15.80
C GLU A 345 13.56 -6.31 -15.27
N ARG A 346 13.51 -6.67 -14.00
CA ARG A 346 14.61 -7.39 -13.36
C ARG A 346 15.00 -8.69 -14.08
N ALA A 347 14.01 -9.46 -14.52
CA ALA A 347 14.26 -10.72 -15.21
C ALA A 347 14.97 -10.49 -16.56
N GLU A 348 14.53 -9.49 -17.31
CA GLU A 348 15.11 -9.09 -18.60
C GLU A 348 16.55 -8.62 -18.41
N ARG A 349 16.80 -7.70 -17.47
CA ARG A 349 18.16 -7.21 -17.18
C ARG A 349 19.10 -8.30 -16.70
N LEU A 350 18.66 -9.21 -15.83
CA LEU A 350 19.51 -10.30 -15.33
C LEU A 350 19.81 -11.33 -16.42
N SER A 351 18.94 -11.51 -17.39
CA SER A 351 19.18 -12.42 -18.52
C SER A 351 19.99 -11.76 -19.65
N ALA A 352 19.87 -10.45 -19.86
CA ALA A 352 20.53 -9.73 -20.93
C ALA A 352 22.06 -9.91 -20.92
N ALA A 353 22.69 -9.78 -19.77
CA ALA A 353 24.13 -9.98 -19.63
C ALA A 353 24.56 -11.41 -19.99
N ALA A 354 23.80 -12.43 -19.57
CA ALA A 354 24.08 -13.81 -19.92
C ALA A 354 23.88 -14.09 -21.42
N VAL A 355 22.82 -13.52 -22.02
CA VAL A 355 22.55 -13.61 -23.45
C VAL A 355 23.67 -12.93 -24.26
N GLN A 356 24.12 -11.76 -23.83
CA GLN A 356 25.22 -11.04 -24.47
C GLN A 356 26.54 -11.84 -24.43
N VAL A 357 26.89 -12.40 -23.28
CA VAL A 357 28.09 -13.26 -23.13
C VAL A 357 27.98 -14.51 -24.00
N ALA A 358 26.83 -15.19 -23.98
CA ALA A 358 26.61 -16.37 -24.83
C ALA A 358 26.65 -16.03 -26.31
N GLY A 359 26.08 -14.89 -26.74
CA GLY A 359 26.11 -14.41 -28.09
C GLY A 359 27.53 -14.06 -28.59
N ALA A 360 28.29 -13.36 -27.74
CA ALA A 360 29.70 -13.04 -28.04
C ALA A 360 30.54 -14.30 -28.17
N TYR A 361 30.36 -15.29 -27.30
CA TYR A 361 31.05 -16.58 -27.38
C TYR A 361 30.67 -17.36 -28.65
N ALA A 362 29.39 -17.44 -28.97
CA ALA A 362 28.93 -18.11 -30.20
C ALA A 362 29.45 -17.43 -31.46
N ALA A 363 29.62 -16.11 -31.48
CA ALA A 363 30.17 -15.36 -32.60
C ALA A 363 31.67 -15.65 -32.84
N GLY A 364 32.41 -16.05 -31.81
CA GLY A 364 33.82 -16.41 -31.88
C GLY A 364 34.10 -17.79 -32.52
N PHE A 365 33.05 -18.60 -32.73
CA PHE A 365 33.14 -19.95 -33.35
C PHE A 365 32.69 -20.02 -34.83
N LYS A 366 32.68 -18.90 -35.55
CA LYS A 366 32.38 -18.83 -36.98
C LYS A 366 33.64 -19.02 -37.82
#